data_cfb0da9095805bf604dbe5aaae01b689
#
_entry.id   cfb0da9095805bf604dbe5aaae01b689
#
_cell.length_a   1.000
_cell.length_b   1.000
_cell.length_c   1.000
_cell.angle_alpha   90.00
_cell.angle_beta   90.00
_cell.angle_gamma   90.00
#
_symmetry.space_group_name_H-M   'P 1'
#
loop_
_entity.id
_entity.type
_entity.pdbx_description
1 polymer ?
#
loop_
_entity_poly.entity_id
_entity_poly.type
_entity_poly.pdbx_seq_one_letter_code
_entity_poly.pdbx_strand_id
1 'polypeptide(L)'
;VFAFVLLAQLASGSEQTQQAPSAGTAVVELNDTHPELFNELLEELDERHFVKIELDNVFSAQLLERFLERLDGGKNYFLLADIEKAQSQWRNKLDDALKQSNLKPAEQLYNLWRQRALARIEQNIALLETPLPLPEQADTAIEFDADKRSWFSSPAQADAYWQLRLAEQLGGLMLADKTAEEAQELLIKRYRNQLKRVEQFNATDLFSSFANAVTSIYDPHTDYMSPRSEENFKINMSLSLEGIGAVLQIEDEFTQVVRVIPGGPADAQGILQAEDKIVGVGQEGEDV
;
A
#
# COMPACT_ATOMS: atom_id res chain seq x y z
N VAL A 1 -11.35 -72.36 27.03
CA VAL A 1 -10.98 -71.05 27.57
C VAL A 1 -10.68 -70.14 26.44
N PHE A 2 -11.65 -69.34 26.04
CA PHE A 2 -11.51 -68.32 24.99
C PHE A 2 -11.02 -67.01 25.62
N ALA A 3 -9.91 -66.46 25.11
CA ALA A 3 -9.44 -65.13 25.44
C ALA A 3 -9.87 -64.16 24.31
N PHE A 4 -10.72 -63.16 24.62
CA PHE A 4 -11.07 -62.04 23.77
C PHE A 4 -9.95 -60.99 23.89
N VAL A 5 -9.33 -60.67 22.75
CA VAL A 5 -8.45 -59.51 22.63
C VAL A 5 -9.26 -58.35 22.06
N LEU A 6 -9.43 -57.31 22.87
CA LEU A 6 -10.07 -56.04 22.48
C LEU A 6 -9.02 -55.12 21.85
N LEU A 7 -9.09 -54.91 20.54
CA LEU A 7 -8.30 -53.91 19.82
C LEU A 7 -8.96 -52.52 19.99
N ALA A 8 -8.34 -51.67 20.78
CA ALA A 8 -8.65 -50.27 20.86
C ALA A 8 -8.03 -49.55 19.63
N GLN A 9 -8.86 -49.08 18.71
CA GLN A 9 -8.44 -48.16 17.66
C GLN A 9 -8.27 -46.77 18.27
N LEU A 10 -7.03 -46.31 18.35
CA LEU A 10 -6.67 -44.91 18.57
C LEU A 10 -6.95 -44.12 17.30
N ALA A 11 -8.03 -43.36 17.31
CA ALA A 11 -8.27 -42.33 16.29
C ALA A 11 -7.26 -41.22 16.52
N SER A 12 -6.25 -41.14 15.65
CA SER A 12 -5.35 -40.00 15.54
C SER A 12 -6.11 -38.83 14.90
N GLY A 13 -6.72 -38.00 15.75
CA GLY A 13 -7.19 -36.69 15.33
C GLY A 13 -5.99 -35.79 14.98
N SER A 14 -5.74 -35.55 13.72
CA SER A 14 -4.85 -34.48 13.30
C SER A 14 -5.51 -33.16 13.67
N GLU A 15 -5.10 -32.56 14.78
CA GLU A 15 -5.32 -31.14 15.05
C GLU A 15 -4.61 -30.34 13.94
N GLN A 16 -5.38 -29.91 12.95
CA GLN A 16 -4.94 -28.83 12.09
C GLN A 16 -4.88 -27.58 12.97
N THR A 17 -3.68 -27.24 13.41
CA THR A 17 -3.36 -25.94 13.98
C THR A 17 -3.66 -24.92 12.88
N GLN A 18 -4.83 -24.28 12.92
CA GLN A 18 -5.10 -23.07 12.16
C GLN A 18 -4.11 -22.02 12.67
N GLN A 19 -3.04 -21.84 11.90
CA GLN A 19 -2.10 -20.77 12.11
C GLN A 19 -2.88 -19.47 11.95
N ALA A 20 -2.93 -18.64 12.98
CA ALA A 20 -3.53 -17.32 12.91
C ALA A 20 -2.90 -16.57 11.71
N PRO A 21 -3.69 -15.88 10.87
CA PRO A 21 -3.16 -15.17 9.74
C PRO A 21 -2.10 -14.18 10.22
N SER A 22 -0.95 -14.14 9.56
CA SER A 22 0.08 -13.13 9.83
C SER A 22 -0.55 -11.73 9.70
N ALA A 23 -0.09 -10.76 10.48
CA ALA A 23 -0.66 -9.40 10.50
C ALA A 23 -0.84 -8.79 9.09
N GLY A 24 0.00 -9.19 8.11
CA GLY A 24 -0.06 -8.76 6.71
C GLY A 24 -1.23 -9.35 5.90
N THR A 25 -1.90 -10.41 6.36
CA THR A 25 -3.01 -11.06 5.63
C THR A 25 -4.40 -10.61 6.11
N ALA A 26 -4.49 -9.82 7.19
CA ALA A 26 -5.77 -9.31 7.67
C ALA A 26 -6.43 -8.42 6.60
N VAL A 27 -7.73 -8.64 6.38
CA VAL A 27 -8.54 -7.82 5.47
C VAL A 27 -8.68 -6.43 6.05
N VAL A 28 -8.52 -5.40 5.22
CA VAL A 28 -8.78 -4.02 5.61
C VAL A 28 -10.27 -3.75 5.45
N GLU A 29 -10.95 -3.42 6.52
CA GLU A 29 -12.38 -3.12 6.54
C GLU A 29 -12.61 -1.67 6.94
N LEU A 30 -13.59 -1.03 6.29
CA LEU A 30 -14.08 0.29 6.69
C LEU A 30 -14.98 0.13 7.92
N ASN A 31 -14.96 1.09 8.82
CA ASN A 31 -15.85 1.11 9.98
C ASN A 31 -17.19 1.79 9.64
N ASP A 32 -18.12 1.78 10.58
CA ASP A 32 -19.49 2.29 10.41
C ASP A 32 -19.57 3.80 10.15
N THR A 33 -18.52 4.58 10.44
CA THR A 33 -18.50 6.03 10.21
C THR A 33 -18.08 6.39 8.77
N HIS A 34 -17.37 5.51 8.06
CA HIS A 34 -16.89 5.81 6.71
C HIS A 34 -18.03 6.00 5.67
N PRO A 35 -19.12 5.23 5.68
CA PRO A 35 -20.24 5.48 4.77
C PRO A 35 -20.87 6.86 4.97
N GLU A 36 -21.02 7.31 6.22
CA GLU A 36 -21.56 8.66 6.53
C GLU A 36 -20.63 9.75 6.04
N LEU A 37 -19.34 9.65 6.36
CA LEU A 37 -18.30 10.56 5.87
C LEU A 37 -18.23 10.62 4.33
N PHE A 38 -18.45 9.49 3.68
CA PHE A 38 -18.47 9.44 2.21
C PHE A 38 -19.70 10.13 1.61
N ASN A 39 -20.86 10.01 2.27
CA ASN A 39 -22.07 10.75 1.87
C ASN A 39 -21.87 12.26 2.03
N GLU A 40 -21.30 12.70 3.16
CA GLU A 40 -20.94 14.12 3.35
C GLU A 40 -20.01 14.63 2.24
N LEU A 41 -19.00 13.82 1.83
CA LEU A 41 -18.13 14.16 0.71
C LEU A 41 -18.92 14.33 -0.59
N LEU A 42 -19.85 13.42 -0.90
CA LEU A 42 -20.67 13.50 -2.11
C LEU A 42 -21.61 14.72 -2.08
N GLU A 43 -22.21 15.03 -0.93
CA GLU A 43 -23.04 16.22 -0.74
C GLU A 43 -22.23 17.51 -0.92
N GLU A 44 -21.04 17.61 -0.32
CA GLU A 44 -20.15 18.76 -0.51
C GLU A 44 -19.74 18.96 -1.98
N LEU A 45 -19.46 17.87 -2.69
CA LEU A 45 -19.15 17.92 -4.13
C LEU A 45 -20.37 18.37 -4.94
N ASP A 46 -21.59 17.85 -4.61
CA ASP A 46 -22.81 18.25 -5.32
C ASP A 46 -23.23 19.69 -5.00
N GLU A 47 -23.11 20.14 -3.77
CA GLU A 47 -23.55 21.48 -3.38
C GLU A 47 -22.55 22.56 -3.75
N ARG A 48 -21.25 22.33 -3.54
CA ARG A 48 -20.21 23.38 -3.56
C ARG A 48 -19.25 23.31 -4.73
N HIS A 49 -19.07 22.13 -5.34
CA HIS A 49 -18.16 22.03 -6.47
C HIS A 49 -18.72 22.75 -7.71
N PHE A 50 -17.84 23.42 -8.48
CA PHE A 50 -18.25 24.16 -9.70
C PHE A 50 -18.79 23.21 -10.79
N VAL A 51 -18.16 22.08 -10.99
CA VAL A 51 -18.60 21.03 -11.91
C VAL A 51 -19.64 20.16 -11.21
N LYS A 52 -20.80 19.97 -11.86
CA LYS A 52 -21.86 19.07 -11.39
C LYS A 52 -21.80 17.78 -12.21
N ILE A 53 -21.76 16.67 -11.51
CA ILE A 53 -21.66 15.34 -12.14
C ILE A 53 -22.81 14.48 -11.61
N GLU A 54 -23.55 13.86 -12.52
CA GLU A 54 -24.58 12.90 -12.16
C GLU A 54 -23.94 11.53 -11.80
N LEU A 55 -24.40 10.93 -10.71
CA LEU A 55 -24.02 9.57 -10.33
C LEU A 55 -24.79 8.59 -11.21
N ASP A 56 -24.22 8.27 -12.37
CA ASP A 56 -24.78 7.37 -13.36
C ASP A 56 -23.79 6.27 -13.78
N ASN A 57 -24.14 5.46 -14.76
CA ASN A 57 -23.28 4.41 -15.29
C ASN A 57 -21.98 4.95 -15.91
N VAL A 58 -21.96 6.19 -16.41
CA VAL A 58 -20.75 6.82 -16.98
C VAL A 58 -19.81 7.16 -15.82
N PHE A 59 -20.34 7.80 -14.77
CA PHE A 59 -19.60 8.05 -13.54
C PHE A 59 -19.06 6.74 -12.94
N SER A 60 -19.91 5.70 -12.86
CA SER A 60 -19.51 4.38 -12.35
C SER A 60 -18.32 3.80 -13.11
N ALA A 61 -18.33 3.87 -14.44
CA ALA A 61 -17.25 3.38 -15.29
C ALA A 61 -15.94 4.18 -15.07
N GLN A 62 -16.04 5.51 -14.99
CA GLN A 62 -14.90 6.39 -14.74
C GLN A 62 -14.32 6.16 -13.33
N LEU A 63 -15.17 6.02 -12.32
CA LEU A 63 -14.75 5.74 -10.95
C LEU A 63 -13.97 4.43 -10.85
N LEU A 64 -14.47 3.37 -11.48
CA LEU A 64 -13.77 2.09 -11.50
C LEU A 64 -12.38 2.24 -12.14
N GLU A 65 -12.28 2.91 -13.28
CA GLU A 65 -11.03 3.13 -13.98
C GLU A 65 -10.04 3.94 -13.12
N ARG A 66 -10.48 5.08 -12.57
CA ARG A 66 -9.66 5.92 -11.68
C ARG A 66 -9.19 5.18 -10.43
N PHE A 67 -10.07 4.36 -9.83
CA PHE A 67 -9.70 3.63 -8.63
C PHE A 67 -8.69 2.51 -8.92
N LEU A 68 -8.87 1.75 -10.01
CA LEU A 68 -7.90 0.73 -10.44
C LEU A 68 -6.54 1.36 -10.81
N GLU A 69 -6.55 2.49 -11.52
CA GLU A 69 -5.35 3.26 -11.84
C GLU A 69 -4.63 3.76 -10.57
N ARG A 70 -5.39 4.23 -9.59
CA ARG A 70 -4.84 4.69 -8.31
C ARG A 70 -4.23 3.57 -7.49
N LEU A 71 -4.81 2.38 -7.53
CA LEU A 71 -4.29 1.20 -6.84
C LEU A 71 -3.05 0.63 -7.54
N ASP A 72 -3.07 0.51 -8.85
CA ASP A 72 -2.00 -0.12 -9.63
C ASP A 72 -1.79 0.53 -11.01
N GLY A 73 -1.64 1.86 -11.05
CA GLY A 73 -1.38 2.59 -12.29
C GLY A 73 -0.12 2.13 -13.03
N GLY A 74 0.83 1.56 -12.30
CA GLY A 74 2.01 0.92 -12.88
C GLY A 74 1.76 -0.44 -13.52
N LYS A 75 0.55 -1.01 -13.43
CA LYS A 75 0.17 -2.36 -13.90
C LYS A 75 1.16 -3.45 -13.45
N ASN A 76 1.49 -3.42 -12.15
CA ASN A 76 2.54 -4.26 -11.58
C ASN A 76 2.01 -5.48 -10.82
N TYR A 77 0.75 -5.42 -10.33
CA TYR A 77 0.21 -6.38 -9.38
C TYR A 77 -1.03 -7.10 -9.88
N PHE A 78 -2.03 -6.37 -10.42
CA PHE A 78 -3.23 -6.98 -10.96
C PHE A 78 -2.94 -7.84 -12.19
N LEU A 79 -3.72 -8.91 -12.33
CA LEU A 79 -3.81 -9.69 -13.55
C LEU A 79 -4.97 -9.18 -14.42
N LEU A 80 -4.91 -9.43 -15.73
CA LEU A 80 -6.01 -9.11 -16.66
C LEU A 80 -7.35 -9.69 -16.18
N ALA A 81 -7.34 -10.92 -15.67
CA ALA A 81 -8.54 -11.56 -15.13
C ALA A 81 -9.14 -10.83 -13.93
N ASP A 82 -8.31 -10.19 -13.08
CA ASP A 82 -8.78 -9.37 -11.96
C ASP A 82 -9.52 -8.12 -12.48
N ILE A 83 -8.96 -7.48 -13.51
CA ILE A 83 -9.54 -6.29 -14.16
C ILE A 83 -10.84 -6.63 -14.87
N GLU A 84 -10.86 -7.72 -15.66
CA GLU A 84 -12.08 -8.20 -16.36
C GLU A 84 -13.20 -8.52 -15.37
N LYS A 85 -12.86 -9.15 -14.25
CA LYS A 85 -13.80 -9.44 -13.16
C LYS A 85 -14.33 -8.14 -12.54
N ALA A 86 -13.45 -7.19 -12.22
CA ALA A 86 -13.84 -5.90 -11.67
C ALA A 86 -14.77 -5.13 -12.63
N GLN A 87 -14.43 -5.10 -13.92
CA GLN A 87 -15.27 -4.48 -14.95
C GLN A 87 -16.63 -5.14 -15.10
N SER A 88 -16.65 -6.46 -15.16
CA SER A 88 -17.91 -7.23 -15.24
C SER A 88 -18.82 -7.00 -14.03
N GLN A 89 -18.24 -6.85 -12.85
CA GLN A 89 -18.95 -6.75 -11.59
C GLN A 89 -19.41 -5.32 -11.29
N TRP A 90 -18.56 -4.30 -11.55
CA TRP A 90 -18.71 -2.97 -10.98
C TRP A 90 -18.80 -1.83 -11.98
N ARG A 91 -18.46 -2.05 -13.27
CA ARG A 91 -18.41 -0.97 -14.27
C ARG A 91 -19.66 -0.08 -14.29
N ASN A 92 -20.84 -0.65 -14.10
CA ASN A 92 -22.12 0.06 -14.16
C ASN A 92 -22.91 -0.06 -12.84
N LYS A 93 -22.23 -0.22 -11.71
CA LYS A 93 -22.90 -0.47 -10.42
C LYS A 93 -22.27 0.28 -9.25
N LEU A 94 -21.16 0.99 -9.45
CA LEU A 94 -20.55 1.74 -8.36
C LEU A 94 -21.42 2.93 -7.97
N ASP A 95 -22.05 3.61 -8.92
CA ASP A 95 -23.00 4.68 -8.66
C ASP A 95 -24.19 4.21 -7.83
N ASP A 96 -24.76 3.05 -8.14
CA ASP A 96 -25.85 2.45 -7.37
C ASP A 96 -25.40 2.04 -5.95
N ALA A 97 -24.18 1.52 -5.83
CA ALA A 97 -23.61 1.20 -4.52
C ALA A 97 -23.41 2.47 -3.66
N LEU A 98 -22.90 3.55 -4.25
CA LEU A 98 -22.69 4.83 -3.56
C LEU A 98 -24.01 5.47 -3.12
N LYS A 99 -25.05 5.47 -3.96
CA LYS A 99 -26.41 5.92 -3.60
C LYS A 99 -27.00 5.16 -2.40
N GLN A 100 -26.50 3.97 -2.12
CA GLN A 100 -26.88 3.14 -0.98
C GLN A 100 -25.86 3.19 0.17
N SER A 101 -24.91 4.12 0.13
CA SER A 101 -23.81 4.23 1.12
C SER A 101 -22.99 2.96 1.27
N ASN A 102 -22.94 2.13 0.21
CA ASN A 102 -22.28 0.83 0.21
C ASN A 102 -20.86 0.96 -0.37
N LEU A 103 -19.86 0.94 0.51
CA LEU A 103 -18.43 1.00 0.15
C LEU A 103 -17.76 -0.38 0.01
N LYS A 104 -18.52 -1.48 0.12
CA LYS A 104 -17.98 -2.85 -0.06
C LYS A 104 -17.25 -3.10 -1.38
N PRO A 105 -17.67 -2.53 -2.53
CA PRO A 105 -16.89 -2.63 -3.76
C PRO A 105 -15.48 -2.08 -3.64
N ALA A 106 -15.31 -0.94 -2.96
CA ALA A 106 -13.99 -0.34 -2.71
C ALA A 106 -13.13 -1.25 -1.83
N GLU A 107 -13.70 -1.79 -0.74
CA GLU A 107 -12.99 -2.74 0.12
C GLU A 107 -12.52 -3.98 -0.66
N GLN A 108 -13.39 -4.55 -1.51
CA GLN A 108 -13.06 -5.75 -2.29
C GLN A 108 -11.90 -5.50 -3.26
N LEU A 109 -11.93 -4.40 -4.00
CA LEU A 109 -10.89 -4.05 -4.97
C LEU A 109 -9.57 -3.70 -4.28
N TYR A 110 -9.63 -2.94 -3.17
CA TYR A 110 -8.45 -2.58 -2.40
C TYR A 110 -7.76 -3.81 -1.80
N ASN A 111 -8.53 -4.71 -1.18
CA ASN A 111 -7.98 -5.91 -0.57
C ASN A 111 -7.43 -6.89 -1.62
N LEU A 112 -8.06 -6.98 -2.79
CA LEU A 112 -7.53 -7.76 -3.91
C LEU A 112 -6.17 -7.22 -4.36
N TRP A 113 -6.07 -5.89 -4.56
CA TRP A 113 -4.80 -5.23 -4.88
C TRP A 113 -3.74 -5.50 -3.80
N ARG A 114 -4.09 -5.30 -2.52
CA ARG A 114 -3.19 -5.51 -1.39
C ARG A 114 -2.67 -6.95 -1.34
N GLN A 115 -3.54 -7.92 -1.52
CA GLN A 115 -3.17 -9.34 -1.60
C GLN A 115 -2.18 -9.62 -2.75
N ARG A 116 -2.45 -9.07 -3.93
CA ARG A 116 -1.57 -9.20 -5.10
C ARG A 116 -0.21 -8.54 -4.87
N ALA A 117 -0.21 -7.34 -4.29
CA ALA A 117 1.01 -6.60 -3.99
C ALA A 117 1.88 -7.32 -2.96
N LEU A 118 1.31 -7.77 -1.84
CA LEU A 118 2.03 -8.52 -0.81
C LEU A 118 2.67 -9.78 -1.40
N ALA A 119 1.87 -10.62 -2.08
CA ALA A 119 2.36 -11.85 -2.68
C ALA A 119 3.49 -11.59 -3.69
N ARG A 120 3.40 -10.54 -4.51
CA ARG A 120 4.43 -10.17 -5.48
C ARG A 120 5.71 -9.70 -4.80
N ILE A 121 5.59 -8.85 -3.77
CA ILE A 121 6.76 -8.33 -3.04
C ILE A 121 7.49 -9.47 -2.33
N GLU A 122 6.77 -10.39 -1.68
CA GLU A 122 7.35 -11.59 -1.06
C GLU A 122 8.09 -12.47 -2.07
N GLN A 123 7.48 -12.71 -3.25
CA GLN A 123 8.13 -13.45 -4.32
C GLN A 123 9.40 -12.76 -4.82
N ASN A 124 9.38 -11.43 -4.96
CA ASN A 124 10.54 -10.67 -5.37
C ASN A 124 11.68 -10.76 -4.34
N ILE A 125 11.38 -10.73 -3.06
CA ILE A 125 12.36 -10.94 -1.98
C ILE A 125 12.95 -12.34 -2.09
N ALA A 126 12.13 -13.38 -2.22
CA ALA A 126 12.58 -14.77 -2.35
C ALA A 126 13.47 -14.98 -3.61
N LEU A 127 13.13 -14.34 -4.73
CA LEU A 127 13.97 -14.37 -5.93
C LEU A 127 15.32 -13.69 -5.70
N LEU A 128 15.35 -12.58 -4.99
CA LEU A 128 16.59 -11.87 -4.68
C LEU A 128 17.46 -12.59 -3.65
N GLU A 129 16.93 -13.46 -2.81
CA GLU A 129 17.68 -14.29 -1.87
C GLU A 129 18.45 -15.45 -2.56
N THR A 130 18.21 -15.66 -3.85
CA THR A 130 18.94 -16.60 -4.69
C THR A 130 19.72 -15.84 -5.76
N PRO A 131 20.85 -16.41 -6.28
CA PRO A 131 21.57 -15.78 -7.39
C PRO A 131 20.64 -15.65 -8.60
N LEU A 132 20.24 -14.41 -8.93
CA LEU A 132 19.47 -14.14 -10.14
C LEU A 132 20.41 -14.19 -11.36
N PRO A 133 20.10 -15.02 -12.37
CA PRO A 133 20.83 -14.96 -13.62
C PRO A 133 20.61 -13.59 -14.26
N LEU A 134 21.68 -12.82 -14.43
CA LEU A 134 21.63 -11.65 -15.29
C LEU A 134 21.41 -12.13 -16.73
N PRO A 135 20.53 -11.49 -17.50
CA PRO A 135 20.28 -11.89 -18.88
C PRO A 135 21.58 -11.80 -19.68
N GLU A 136 21.99 -12.93 -20.28
CA GLU A 136 23.21 -13.01 -21.11
C GLU A 136 23.08 -12.18 -22.40
N GLN A 137 21.87 -11.79 -22.80
CA GLN A 137 21.58 -11.05 -24.01
C GLN A 137 21.16 -9.62 -23.69
N ALA A 138 21.94 -8.68 -24.20
CA ALA A 138 21.68 -7.24 -24.10
C ALA A 138 20.38 -6.78 -24.81
N ASP A 139 19.73 -7.68 -25.55
CA ASP A 139 18.57 -7.36 -26.40
C ASP A 139 17.21 -7.60 -25.71
N THR A 140 17.19 -7.97 -24.43
CA THR A 140 15.92 -8.15 -23.72
C THR A 140 15.43 -6.79 -23.20
N ALA A 141 14.60 -6.10 -23.98
CA ALA A 141 13.98 -4.85 -23.58
C ALA A 141 12.79 -5.09 -22.65
N ILE A 142 12.70 -4.29 -21.58
CA ILE A 142 11.53 -4.22 -20.71
C ILE A 142 10.78 -2.93 -21.02
N GLU A 143 9.48 -3.04 -21.28
CA GLU A 143 8.62 -1.86 -21.36
C GLU A 143 8.21 -1.42 -19.94
N PHE A 144 8.68 -0.26 -19.53
CA PHE A 144 8.35 0.32 -18.22
C PHE A 144 7.11 1.21 -18.26
N ASP A 145 6.81 1.76 -19.44
CA ASP A 145 5.67 2.63 -19.65
C ASP A 145 4.36 1.83 -19.50
N ALA A 146 3.64 2.10 -18.41
CA ALA A 146 2.39 1.40 -18.11
C ALA A 146 1.32 1.63 -19.19
N ASP A 147 1.34 2.76 -19.88
CA ASP A 147 0.37 3.07 -20.94
C ASP A 147 0.59 2.20 -22.18
N LYS A 148 1.83 1.78 -22.39
CA LYS A 148 2.19 0.86 -23.50
C LYS A 148 2.05 -0.61 -23.13
N ARG A 149 1.87 -0.92 -21.83
CA ARG A 149 1.72 -2.30 -21.37
C ARG A 149 0.25 -2.67 -21.15
N SER A 150 -0.10 -3.90 -21.51
CA SER A 150 -1.32 -4.54 -21.06
C SER A 150 -1.14 -5.12 -19.65
N TRP A 151 -2.24 -5.37 -18.95
CA TRP A 151 -2.23 -6.15 -17.72
C TRP A 151 -1.68 -7.55 -18.00
N PHE A 152 -0.99 -8.15 -17.05
CA PHE A 152 -0.47 -9.51 -17.20
C PHE A 152 -1.60 -10.51 -17.41
N SER A 153 -1.53 -11.25 -18.51
CA SER A 153 -2.54 -12.26 -18.86
C SER A 153 -2.49 -13.50 -17.96
N SER A 154 -1.36 -13.73 -17.27
CA SER A 154 -1.15 -14.88 -16.39
C SER A 154 -0.11 -14.58 -15.30
N PRO A 155 -0.11 -15.35 -14.19
CA PRO A 155 0.97 -15.29 -13.21
C PRO A 155 2.35 -15.52 -13.81
N ALA A 156 2.47 -16.47 -14.75
CA ALA A 156 3.75 -16.78 -15.41
C ALA A 156 4.30 -15.59 -16.21
N GLN A 157 3.43 -14.81 -16.88
CA GLN A 157 3.84 -13.58 -17.56
C GLN A 157 4.30 -12.51 -16.56
N ALA A 158 3.61 -12.38 -15.44
CA ALA A 158 4.02 -11.48 -14.36
C ALA A 158 5.39 -11.89 -13.79
N ASP A 159 5.60 -13.21 -13.55
CA ASP A 159 6.86 -13.72 -13.02
C ASP A 159 8.03 -13.45 -13.97
N ALA A 160 7.85 -13.68 -15.28
CA ALA A 160 8.87 -13.40 -16.29
C ALA A 160 9.23 -11.91 -16.33
N TYR A 161 8.23 -11.01 -16.30
CA TYR A 161 8.45 -9.57 -16.24
C TYR A 161 9.23 -9.15 -14.99
N TRP A 162 8.85 -9.67 -13.83
CA TRP A 162 9.48 -9.30 -12.57
C TRP A 162 10.91 -9.83 -12.45
N GLN A 163 11.20 -11.01 -12.98
CA GLN A 163 12.59 -11.52 -13.07
C GLN A 163 13.48 -10.58 -13.87
N LEU A 164 13.03 -10.14 -15.05
CA LEU A 164 13.76 -9.17 -15.85
C LEU A 164 13.91 -7.82 -15.14
N ARG A 165 12.87 -7.34 -14.49
CA ARG A 165 12.89 -6.07 -13.76
C ARG A 165 13.85 -6.11 -12.56
N LEU A 166 13.91 -7.21 -11.83
CA LEU A 166 14.87 -7.40 -10.74
C LEU A 166 16.31 -7.45 -11.28
N ALA A 167 16.54 -8.16 -12.39
CA ALA A 167 17.84 -8.21 -13.02
C ALA A 167 18.30 -6.83 -13.53
N GLU A 168 17.38 -6.02 -14.07
CA GLU A 168 17.65 -4.64 -14.48
C GLU A 168 18.04 -3.77 -13.29
N GLN A 169 17.28 -3.84 -12.18
CA GLN A 169 17.58 -3.08 -10.96
C GLN A 169 18.93 -3.46 -10.35
N LEU A 170 19.27 -4.77 -10.33
CA LEU A 170 20.58 -5.24 -9.89
C LEU A 170 21.68 -4.68 -10.79
N GLY A 171 21.51 -4.82 -12.12
CA GLY A 171 22.47 -4.32 -13.09
C GLY A 171 22.68 -2.81 -12.97
N GLY A 172 21.61 -2.04 -12.77
CA GLY A 172 21.67 -0.60 -12.55
C GLY A 172 22.47 -0.20 -11.29
N LEU A 173 22.32 -0.96 -10.19
CA LEU A 173 23.11 -0.73 -8.98
C LEU A 173 24.58 -1.13 -9.16
N MET A 174 24.86 -2.20 -9.89
CA MET A 174 26.24 -2.60 -10.20
C MET A 174 26.94 -1.61 -11.13
N LEU A 175 26.21 -1.00 -12.08
CA LEU A 175 26.73 0.11 -12.89
C LEU A 175 27.00 1.38 -12.09
N ALA A 176 26.40 1.50 -10.89
CA ALA A 176 26.64 2.57 -9.92
C ALA A 176 27.70 2.17 -8.87
N ASP A 177 28.70 1.39 -9.28
CA ASP A 177 29.87 0.97 -8.50
C ASP A 177 29.57 0.10 -7.26
N LYS A 178 28.43 -0.59 -7.21
CA LYS A 178 28.16 -1.57 -6.15
C LYS A 178 28.59 -2.96 -6.56
N THR A 179 29.04 -3.77 -5.60
CA THR A 179 29.23 -5.21 -5.84
C THR A 179 27.86 -5.87 -6.02
N ALA A 180 27.85 -7.09 -6.55
CA ALA A 180 26.61 -7.86 -6.73
C ALA A 180 25.92 -8.13 -5.38
N GLU A 181 26.70 -8.43 -4.35
CA GLU A 181 26.23 -8.67 -2.99
C GLU A 181 25.61 -7.41 -2.39
N GLU A 182 26.29 -6.26 -2.48
CA GLU A 182 25.76 -4.97 -1.98
C GLU A 182 24.50 -4.54 -2.71
N ALA A 183 24.41 -4.77 -4.02
CA ALA A 183 23.23 -4.48 -4.82
C ALA A 183 22.03 -5.35 -4.41
N GLN A 184 22.28 -6.64 -4.20
CA GLN A 184 21.29 -7.61 -3.76
C GLN A 184 20.75 -7.28 -2.37
N GLU A 185 21.63 -7.05 -1.39
CA GLU A 185 21.25 -6.66 -0.02
C GLU A 185 20.42 -5.37 -0.01
N LEU A 186 20.82 -4.37 -0.79
CA LEU A 186 20.10 -3.11 -0.89
C LEU A 186 18.71 -3.30 -1.50
N LEU A 187 18.56 -4.12 -2.53
CA LEU A 187 17.25 -4.42 -3.12
C LEU A 187 16.36 -5.20 -2.16
N ILE A 188 16.87 -6.22 -1.48
CA ILE A 188 16.13 -6.96 -0.45
C ILE A 188 15.64 -5.99 0.62
N LYS A 189 16.49 -5.10 1.12
CA LYS A 189 16.09 -4.07 2.11
C LYS A 189 14.97 -3.17 1.57
N ARG A 190 15.06 -2.71 0.31
CA ARG A 190 14.02 -1.87 -0.33
C ARG A 190 12.69 -2.60 -0.43
N TYR A 191 12.69 -3.86 -0.87
CA TYR A 191 11.46 -4.67 -0.98
C TYR A 191 10.89 -5.04 0.38
N ARG A 192 11.72 -5.34 1.40
CA ARG A 192 11.24 -5.53 2.77
C ARG A 192 10.58 -4.27 3.35
N ASN A 193 11.15 -3.10 3.09
CA ASN A 193 10.52 -1.83 3.49
C ASN A 193 9.22 -1.56 2.72
N GLN A 194 9.14 -1.95 1.45
CA GLN A 194 7.91 -1.87 0.68
C GLN A 194 6.83 -2.83 1.23
N LEU A 195 7.21 -4.06 1.58
CA LEU A 195 6.33 -5.05 2.21
C LEU A 195 5.73 -4.47 3.50
N LYS A 196 6.57 -4.01 4.42
CA LYS A 196 6.13 -3.36 5.67
C LYS A 196 5.13 -2.22 5.43
N ARG A 197 5.36 -1.37 4.42
CA ARG A 197 4.42 -0.28 4.08
C ARG A 197 3.05 -0.81 3.62
N VAL A 198 3.03 -1.82 2.77
CA VAL A 198 1.75 -2.42 2.30
C VAL A 198 1.04 -3.17 3.43
N GLU A 199 1.77 -3.79 4.35
CA GLU A 199 1.22 -4.42 5.55
C GLU A 199 0.54 -3.40 6.48
N GLN A 200 1.11 -2.22 6.61
CA GLN A 200 0.62 -1.14 7.48
C GLN A 200 -0.60 -0.39 6.92
N PHE A 201 -0.96 -0.60 5.65
CA PHE A 201 -2.13 0.04 5.08
C PHE A 201 -3.41 -0.36 5.80
N ASN A 202 -4.25 0.64 6.07
CA ASN A 202 -5.41 0.53 6.95
C ASN A 202 -6.68 1.14 6.31
N ALA A 203 -7.76 1.21 7.08
CA ALA A 203 -9.05 1.74 6.64
C ALA A 203 -8.97 3.20 6.16
N THR A 204 -8.14 4.04 6.78
CA THR A 204 -7.96 5.43 6.36
C THR A 204 -7.29 5.52 4.99
N ASP A 205 -6.32 4.64 4.69
CA ASP A 205 -5.65 4.60 3.39
C ASP A 205 -6.60 4.14 2.30
N LEU A 206 -7.40 3.09 2.58
CA LEU A 206 -8.44 2.62 1.67
C LEU A 206 -9.46 3.74 1.39
N PHE A 207 -10.02 4.35 2.44
CA PHE A 207 -10.99 5.42 2.31
C PHE A 207 -10.44 6.59 1.50
N SER A 208 -9.26 7.08 1.87
CA SER A 208 -8.60 8.18 1.16
C SER A 208 -8.34 7.86 -0.30
N SER A 209 -7.90 6.63 -0.61
CA SER A 209 -7.66 6.19 -1.98
C SER A 209 -8.94 6.19 -2.81
N PHE A 210 -10.05 5.69 -2.25
CA PHE A 210 -11.34 5.64 -2.94
C PHE A 210 -11.98 7.04 -3.05
N ALA A 211 -11.99 7.83 -1.98
CA ALA A 211 -12.47 9.20 -1.99
C ALA A 211 -11.75 10.05 -3.04
N ASN A 212 -10.42 9.91 -3.11
CA ASN A 212 -9.62 10.60 -4.12
C ASN A 212 -9.81 10.07 -5.55
N ALA A 213 -10.24 8.84 -5.75
CA ALA A 213 -10.68 8.37 -7.06
C ALA A 213 -11.97 9.09 -7.50
N VAL A 214 -12.91 9.33 -6.57
CA VAL A 214 -14.14 10.09 -6.83
C VAL A 214 -13.82 11.55 -7.13
N THR A 215 -13.07 12.24 -6.27
CA THR A 215 -12.79 13.69 -6.44
C THR A 215 -12.05 13.97 -7.75
N SER A 216 -11.14 13.06 -8.17
CA SER A 216 -10.40 13.20 -9.43
C SER A 216 -11.27 13.14 -10.70
N ILE A 217 -12.53 12.69 -10.61
CA ILE A 217 -13.48 12.73 -11.72
C ILE A 217 -14.02 14.17 -11.91
N TYR A 218 -14.13 14.93 -10.84
CA TYR A 218 -14.61 16.30 -10.87
C TYR A 218 -13.58 17.26 -11.47
N ASP A 219 -12.35 17.23 -10.97
CA ASP A 219 -11.22 17.94 -11.53
C ASP A 219 -9.89 17.44 -10.94
N PRO A 220 -8.73 17.76 -11.57
CA PRO A 220 -7.43 17.26 -11.13
C PRO A 220 -6.88 17.94 -9.86
N HIS A 221 -7.57 18.94 -9.29
CA HIS A 221 -7.13 19.72 -8.13
C HIS A 221 -7.99 19.50 -6.89
N THR A 222 -9.08 18.75 -7.02
CA THR A 222 -9.97 18.41 -5.91
C THR A 222 -9.50 17.12 -5.26
N ASP A 223 -9.03 17.23 -4.02
CA ASP A 223 -8.53 16.10 -3.24
C ASP A 223 -9.24 15.99 -1.88
N TYR A 224 -9.52 14.76 -1.48
CA TYR A 224 -9.87 14.44 -0.11
C TYR A 224 -8.60 14.36 0.74
N MET A 225 -8.57 15.06 1.84
CA MET A 225 -7.49 14.98 2.83
C MET A 225 -8.00 14.29 4.10
N SER A 226 -7.32 13.22 4.53
CA SER A 226 -7.56 12.66 5.86
C SER A 226 -7.19 13.71 6.94
N PRO A 227 -7.72 13.62 8.18
CA PRO A 227 -7.39 14.57 9.24
C PRO A 227 -5.88 14.78 9.43
N ARG A 228 -5.10 13.71 9.36
CA ARG A 228 -3.64 13.79 9.44
C ARG A 228 -3.02 14.51 8.23
N SER A 229 -3.56 14.27 7.03
CA SER A 229 -3.06 14.93 5.82
C SER A 229 -3.42 16.41 5.82
N GLU A 230 -4.60 16.76 6.31
CA GLU A 230 -5.05 18.14 6.48
C GLU A 230 -4.17 18.89 7.49
N GLU A 231 -3.83 18.27 8.63
CA GLU A 231 -2.94 18.85 9.62
C GLU A 231 -1.56 19.13 9.02
N ASN A 232 -0.97 18.16 8.32
CA ASN A 232 0.30 18.34 7.61
C ASN A 232 0.22 19.46 6.56
N PHE A 233 -0.89 19.54 5.82
CA PHE A 233 -1.11 20.61 4.86
C PHE A 233 -1.17 21.99 5.55
N LYS A 234 -1.92 22.11 6.66
CA LYS A 234 -2.00 23.34 7.46
C LYS A 234 -0.63 23.77 7.97
N ILE A 235 0.17 22.83 8.50
CA ILE A 235 1.55 23.09 8.96
C ILE A 235 2.39 23.64 7.81
N ASN A 236 2.35 23.01 6.65
CA ASN A 236 3.13 23.45 5.48
C ASN A 236 2.69 24.83 4.96
N MET A 237 1.41 25.15 5.04
CA MET A 237 0.84 26.42 4.55
C MET A 237 0.99 27.57 5.56
N SER A 238 1.06 27.28 6.86
CA SER A 238 1.10 28.30 7.91
C SER A 238 2.44 29.06 7.97
N LEU A 239 3.47 28.60 7.25
CA LEU A 239 4.84 29.15 7.28
C LEU A 239 5.46 29.22 8.70
N SER A 240 4.79 28.66 9.69
CA SER A 240 5.25 28.53 11.07
C SER A 240 5.21 27.05 11.45
N LEU A 241 6.32 26.52 11.86
CA LEU A 241 6.44 25.16 12.37
C LEU A 241 6.62 25.24 13.88
N GLU A 242 5.59 24.88 14.62
CA GLU A 242 5.71 24.64 16.06
C GLU A 242 6.14 23.18 16.26
N GLY A 243 7.25 22.99 16.96
CA GLY A 243 7.80 21.66 17.16
C GLY A 243 8.95 21.66 18.17
N ILE A 244 9.54 20.50 18.39
CA ILE A 244 10.63 20.31 19.37
C ILE A 244 11.90 21.12 19.04
N GLY A 245 12.01 21.70 17.86
CA GLY A 245 13.22 22.42 17.44
C GLY A 245 14.37 21.49 17.02
N ALA A 246 14.05 20.38 16.36
CA ALA A 246 15.03 19.48 15.78
C ALA A 246 14.65 19.09 14.34
N VAL A 247 15.65 18.88 13.50
CA VAL A 247 15.48 18.27 12.17
C VAL A 247 15.62 16.77 12.33
N LEU A 248 14.59 16.05 11.91
CA LEU A 248 14.48 14.61 12.04
C LEU A 248 14.54 13.96 10.67
N GLN A 249 15.11 12.76 10.60
CA GLN A 249 15.15 11.92 9.42
C GLN A 249 14.79 10.49 9.81
N ILE A 250 14.04 9.81 8.96
CA ILE A 250 13.77 8.39 9.13
C ILE A 250 14.99 7.61 8.65
N GLU A 251 15.61 6.85 9.55
CA GLU A 251 16.69 5.91 9.26
C GLU A 251 16.24 4.50 9.65
N ASP A 252 15.95 3.67 8.63
CA ASP A 252 15.39 2.34 8.78
C ASP A 252 14.04 2.34 9.52
N GLU A 253 14.01 1.87 10.76
CA GLU A 253 12.81 1.82 11.62
C GLU A 253 12.79 2.89 12.72
N PHE A 254 13.85 3.71 12.81
CA PHE A 254 13.98 4.76 13.81
C PHE A 254 13.89 6.15 13.20
N THR A 255 13.50 7.11 14.02
CA THR A 255 13.63 8.53 13.70
C THR A 255 14.93 9.06 14.31
N GLN A 256 15.86 9.47 13.47
CA GLN A 256 17.16 10.02 13.91
C GLN A 256 17.11 11.54 13.90
N VAL A 257 17.75 12.14 14.92
CA VAL A 257 17.97 13.58 14.99
C VAL A 257 19.15 13.94 14.08
N VAL A 258 18.89 14.65 13.00
CA VAL A 258 19.95 15.13 12.10
C VAL A 258 20.68 16.31 12.71
N ARG A 259 19.95 17.26 13.30
CA ARG A 259 20.50 18.42 14.01
C ARG A 259 19.43 19.06 14.89
N VAL A 260 19.85 19.67 15.97
CA VAL A 260 19.04 20.56 16.80
C VAL A 260 19.08 21.98 16.22
N ILE A 261 17.93 22.68 16.26
CA ILE A 261 17.80 24.06 15.75
C ILE A 261 18.24 25.04 16.87
N PRO A 262 19.25 25.85 16.64
CA PRO A 262 19.71 26.81 17.63
C PRO A 262 18.59 27.77 18.07
N GLY A 263 18.43 27.93 19.38
CA GLY A 263 17.38 28.75 19.99
C GLY A 263 15.97 28.06 20.03
N GLY A 264 15.84 26.84 19.55
CA GLY A 264 14.61 26.05 19.65
C GLY A 264 14.44 25.38 21.01
N PRO A 265 13.25 24.77 21.28
CA PRO A 265 12.97 24.11 22.57
C PRO A 265 14.00 23.04 22.94
N ALA A 266 14.41 22.18 22.00
CA ALA A 266 15.37 21.10 22.23
C ALA A 266 16.77 21.67 22.56
N ASP A 267 17.19 22.77 21.91
CA ASP A 267 18.46 23.47 22.20
C ASP A 267 18.43 24.07 23.60
N ALA A 268 17.34 24.75 23.97
CA ALA A 268 17.14 25.30 25.30
C ALA A 268 17.14 24.25 26.41
N GLN A 269 16.59 23.04 26.13
CA GLN A 269 16.60 21.92 27.06
C GLN A 269 17.97 21.25 27.15
N GLY A 270 18.75 21.20 26.06
CA GLY A 270 20.12 20.68 26.00
C GLY A 270 20.27 19.16 26.16
N ILE A 271 19.17 18.39 26.08
CA ILE A 271 19.20 16.92 26.24
C ILE A 271 19.37 16.26 24.88
N LEU A 272 18.55 16.65 23.89
CA LEU A 272 18.54 16.06 22.56
C LEU A 272 19.77 16.52 21.76
N GLN A 273 20.45 15.55 21.13
CA GLN A 273 21.66 15.81 20.35
C GLN A 273 21.53 15.26 18.92
N ALA A 274 22.38 15.74 18.01
CA ALA A 274 22.53 15.14 16.70
C ALA A 274 22.94 13.67 16.82
N GLU A 275 22.42 12.81 15.93
CA GLU A 275 22.62 11.36 15.88
C GLU A 275 21.82 10.57 16.93
N ASP A 276 21.10 11.20 17.85
CA ASP A 276 20.17 10.49 18.74
C ASP A 276 19.06 9.78 17.94
N LYS A 277 18.70 8.58 18.38
CA LYS A 277 17.58 7.81 17.82
C LYS A 277 16.38 7.88 18.74
N ILE A 278 15.26 8.38 18.22
CA ILE A 278 13.99 8.42 18.93
C ILE A 278 13.35 7.05 18.82
N VAL A 279 13.21 6.35 19.93
CA VAL A 279 12.65 5.00 20.01
C VAL A 279 11.19 4.98 20.42
N GLY A 280 10.68 6.09 20.97
CA GLY A 280 9.30 6.23 21.39
C GLY A 280 8.97 7.68 21.76
N VAL A 281 7.70 8.01 21.77
CA VAL A 281 7.14 9.31 22.19
C VAL A 281 5.94 9.01 23.06
N GLY A 282 5.91 9.53 24.28
CA GLY A 282 4.78 9.46 25.21
C GLY A 282 4.27 10.84 25.56
N GLN A 283 3.00 10.96 25.93
CA GLN A 283 2.48 12.17 26.54
C GLN A 283 2.75 12.15 28.06
N GLU A 284 2.67 13.34 28.67
CA GLU A 284 2.92 13.47 30.12
C GLU A 284 1.96 12.57 30.91
N GLY A 285 2.52 11.55 31.58
CA GLY A 285 1.75 10.57 32.36
C GLY A 285 1.47 9.23 31.67
N GLU A 286 1.96 9.01 30.44
CA GLU A 286 1.90 7.73 29.74
C GLU A 286 3.28 7.04 29.72
N ASP A 287 3.30 5.72 29.89
CA ASP A 287 4.52 4.93 29.70
C ASP A 287 4.83 4.85 28.18
N VAL A 288 6.11 5.03 27.83
CA VAL A 288 6.62 4.97 26.45
C VAL A 288 6.89 3.53 26.03
#